data_9ea78821fa7a6bafa832fe5aac5743d4
#
_entry.id   9ea78821fa7a6bafa832fe5aac5743d4
#
_cell.length_a   1.000
_cell.length_b   1.000
_cell.length_c   1.000
_cell.angle_alpha   90.00
_cell.angle_beta   90.00
_cell.angle_gamma   90.00
#
_symmetry.space_group_name_H-M   'P 1'
#
loop_
_entity.id
_entity.type
_entity.pdbx_description
1 polymer ?
#
loop_
_entity_poly.entity_id
_entity_poly.type
_entity_poly.pdbx_seq_one_letter_code
_entity_poly.pdbx_strand_id
1 'polypeptide(L)'
;MQTATTEEKESTAPQTTATEEEDTAPQTATTEEDDTALQTNAPADEEIALQTEVPSGKADIALQTDATALQTTATGEEDTALQTTTATEEEESLFYRGRQIVLLPTGAGKSLCFLTPALLLKGPTLVIYPLLALMADQKRRMDSGGIESVIFRGGQSPQEREENFAKIKKGAKIIIANPEVLQNKSIVKELAACKIQHIAIDEAHCVSEWGDSFRPAYLTLGKIIEELGCKTVTAFTATASPQVLDRVSQVLFGGQSHIVRSDADRSNIRYNVIYAAAKKRLAFRLAVTEQKPLLIFCGTRAKSEDMARELALYMGCDKVKFYHAGLEKAEKTATEEWFFNKSDAVLCCTCAYGMGVDKKDIKTVIHLESPPTAESYLQESGRIARDGSIGKAILLWNYADHKKFSAYPKNSREYKMLLFAESSTCRRQVLLDALGAEQAVCSGCDVCERGGKAPFAYDLNLALSFITKNRKMYGYSQTQALLQSEFNKKDLALFGLRIWDQEDILTILSELKSRKLIKKCRWPWKGRLTNVKYVNTDKKKIQHKKKERPVTEAHLKIRRSFMFNRRKLVNKIIGKKKA
;
A
#
# COMPACT_ATOMS: atom_id res chain seq x y z
N MET A 1 63.53 18.20 17.83
CA MET A 1 64.50 17.90 16.75
C MET A 1 63.76 17.82 15.47
N GLN A 2 64.06 18.79 14.63
CA GLN A 2 63.96 18.89 13.15
C GLN A 2 62.56 18.68 12.55
N THR A 3 61.79 19.73 12.17
CA THR A 3 61.96 20.77 11.10
C THR A 3 62.14 20.21 9.71
N ALA A 4 61.19 20.52 8.83
CA ALA A 4 61.34 21.06 7.49
C ALA A 4 59.98 20.92 6.78
N THR A 5 59.20 21.95 6.52
CA THR A 5 59.20 23.01 5.51
C THR A 5 58.72 22.55 4.13
N THR A 6 57.55 23.10 3.76
CA THR A 6 57.15 23.79 2.51
C THR A 6 57.44 23.19 1.16
N GLU A 7 56.41 23.10 0.32
CA GLU A 7 56.41 23.77 -0.99
C GLU A 7 54.99 23.86 -1.58
N GLU A 8 54.58 25.10 -1.81
CA GLU A 8 53.46 25.53 -2.68
C GLU A 8 53.83 25.26 -4.14
N LYS A 9 52.85 24.84 -4.94
CA LYS A 9 52.87 25.11 -6.37
C LYS A 9 51.47 25.53 -6.84
N GLU A 10 51.35 26.83 -7.12
CA GLU A 10 50.38 27.43 -8.02
C GLU A 10 50.49 26.82 -9.43
N SER A 11 49.35 26.65 -10.08
CA SER A 11 49.28 26.56 -11.54
C SER A 11 47.92 27.06 -12.01
N THR A 12 47.89 28.34 -12.36
CA THR A 12 47.29 29.08 -13.48
C THR A 12 46.24 28.38 -14.32
N ALA A 13 45.08 29.02 -14.36
CA ALA A 13 44.03 28.93 -15.37
C ALA A 13 44.47 29.59 -16.69
N PRO A 14 43.89 29.27 -17.83
CA PRO A 14 43.71 30.20 -18.91
C PRO A 14 42.23 30.59 -19.11
N GLN A 15 42.01 31.88 -19.13
CA GLN A 15 40.87 32.57 -19.70
C GLN A 15 40.89 32.43 -21.23
N THR A 16 39.74 32.21 -21.84
CA THR A 16 39.49 32.56 -23.25
C THR A 16 38.08 33.19 -23.36
N THR A 17 38.12 34.41 -23.63
CA THR A 17 37.35 35.42 -24.34
C THR A 17 36.08 34.99 -25.06
N ALA A 18 35.07 35.82 -24.79
CA ALA A 18 33.79 35.95 -25.50
C ALA A 18 34.00 36.44 -26.94
N THR A 19 33.17 35.97 -27.83
CA THR A 19 32.77 36.69 -29.05
C THR A 19 31.27 36.54 -29.21
N GLU A 20 30.64 37.74 -29.18
CA GLU A 20 29.27 38.00 -29.61
C GLU A 20 29.21 37.85 -31.15
N GLU A 21 28.17 37.20 -31.65
CA GLU A 21 27.65 37.46 -33.00
C GLU A 21 26.12 37.46 -32.93
N GLU A 22 25.59 38.67 -33.21
CA GLU A 22 24.21 38.98 -33.56
C GLU A 22 23.87 38.39 -34.93
N ASP A 23 22.61 38.17 -35.14
CA ASP A 23 21.77 38.40 -36.30
C ASP A 23 20.93 37.23 -36.77
N THR A 24 19.73 37.48 -36.82
CA THR A 24 18.64 37.80 -37.75
C THR A 24 17.55 36.74 -37.77
N ALA A 25 16.38 37.23 -37.38
CA ALA A 25 15.09 36.63 -37.74
C ALA A 25 14.74 36.88 -39.21
N PRO A 26 13.91 36.07 -39.84
CA PRO A 26 12.95 36.64 -40.77
C PRO A 26 11.49 36.38 -40.38
N GLN A 27 10.76 37.47 -40.55
CA GLN A 27 9.31 37.59 -40.50
C GLN A 27 8.62 37.02 -41.75
N THR A 28 7.36 36.62 -41.49
CA THR A 28 6.16 36.73 -42.34
C THR A 28 6.00 35.89 -43.59
N ALA A 29 4.90 35.14 -43.57
CA ALA A 29 3.87 35.18 -44.63
C ALA A 29 2.56 34.59 -44.13
N THR A 30 1.56 35.45 -44.02
CA THR A 30 0.14 35.17 -43.98
C THR A 30 -0.35 34.68 -45.35
N THR A 31 -1.20 33.66 -45.40
CA THR A 31 -2.22 33.53 -46.45
C THR A 31 -3.49 32.95 -45.82
N GLU A 32 -4.53 33.72 -46.02
CA GLU A 32 -5.94 33.46 -45.75
C GLU A 32 -6.54 32.53 -46.84
N GLU A 33 -7.77 32.04 -46.52
CA GLU A 33 -8.80 31.42 -47.40
C GLU A 33 -8.63 29.94 -47.66
N ASP A 34 -9.62 29.07 -47.39
CA ASP A 34 -10.99 29.06 -47.87
C ASP A 34 -11.91 28.14 -47.04
N ASP A 35 -13.14 28.62 -46.84
CA ASP A 35 -14.34 27.93 -46.39
C ASP A 35 -14.76 26.82 -47.36
N THR A 36 -15.06 25.65 -46.82
CA THR A 36 -16.12 24.81 -47.44
C THR A 36 -16.86 24.03 -46.37
N ALA A 37 -18.06 24.45 -46.14
CA ALA A 37 -19.11 23.78 -45.40
C ALA A 37 -19.53 22.49 -46.12
N LEU A 38 -19.61 21.39 -45.37
CA LEU A 38 -20.40 20.22 -45.75
C LEU A 38 -21.35 19.87 -44.62
N GLN A 39 -22.59 20.31 -44.82
CA GLN A 39 -23.79 19.86 -44.13
C GLN A 39 -24.03 18.39 -44.48
N THR A 40 -24.22 17.53 -43.50
CA THR A 40 -25.04 16.32 -43.67
C THR A 40 -25.90 16.10 -42.42
N ASN A 41 -27.15 16.13 -42.68
CA ASN A 41 -28.36 15.86 -41.96
C ASN A 41 -28.31 14.83 -40.82
N ALA A 42 -28.88 15.25 -39.69
CA ALA A 42 -29.44 14.39 -38.67
C ALA A 42 -30.90 13.98 -39.08
N PRO A 43 -31.41 12.87 -38.61
CA PRO A 43 -32.81 12.77 -38.27
C PRO A 43 -33.01 12.85 -36.76
N ALA A 44 -33.99 13.69 -36.42
CA ALA A 44 -34.60 13.81 -35.12
C ALA A 44 -35.56 12.63 -34.86
N ASP A 45 -35.89 12.51 -33.58
CA ASP A 45 -37.01 11.81 -32.90
C ASP A 45 -36.53 10.63 -32.04
N GLU A 46 -36.69 10.68 -30.74
CA GLU A 46 -37.91 10.71 -29.92
C GLU A 46 -37.60 11.09 -28.47
N GLU A 47 -38.28 12.11 -27.95
CA GLU A 47 -38.44 12.39 -26.53
C GLU A 47 -39.28 11.31 -25.85
N ILE A 48 -38.71 10.60 -24.88
CA ILE A 48 -39.50 9.90 -23.86
C ILE A 48 -39.31 10.64 -22.54
N ALA A 49 -40.27 11.48 -22.23
CA ALA A 49 -40.47 12.10 -20.94
C ALA A 49 -40.85 11.03 -19.92
N LEU A 50 -39.96 10.72 -18.99
CA LEU A 50 -40.30 10.01 -17.76
C LEU A 50 -40.39 11.03 -16.63
N GLN A 51 -41.62 11.41 -16.33
CA GLN A 51 -41.97 12.10 -15.09
C GLN A 51 -41.70 11.15 -13.92
N THR A 52 -40.79 11.53 -13.05
CA THR A 52 -40.70 10.97 -11.70
C THR A 52 -41.01 12.09 -10.71
N GLU A 53 -42.21 11.98 -10.16
CA GLU A 53 -42.66 12.77 -9.01
C GLU A 53 -41.71 12.58 -7.82
N VAL A 54 -41.25 13.69 -7.26
CA VAL A 54 -40.51 13.75 -5.99
C VAL A 54 -41.55 13.96 -4.89
N PRO A 55 -41.70 13.05 -3.92
CA PRO A 55 -42.49 13.37 -2.74
C PRO A 55 -41.62 14.22 -1.78
N SER A 56 -42.07 15.43 -1.57
CA SER A 56 -41.60 16.29 -0.48
C SER A 56 -42.12 15.75 0.86
N GLY A 57 -41.28 15.05 1.58
CA GLY A 57 -41.54 14.65 2.95
C GLY A 57 -40.52 15.28 3.89
N LYS A 58 -40.89 16.34 4.57
CA LYS A 58 -40.20 16.83 5.75
C LYS A 58 -40.33 15.75 6.83
N ALA A 59 -39.21 15.16 7.25
CA ALA A 59 -39.16 14.36 8.45
C ALA A 59 -38.40 15.15 9.52
N ASP A 60 -39.19 15.76 10.40
CA ASP A 60 -38.74 16.26 11.70
C ASP A 60 -38.37 15.05 12.56
N ILE A 61 -37.09 14.87 12.82
CA ILE A 61 -36.62 13.90 13.81
C ILE A 61 -36.67 14.59 15.17
N ALA A 62 -37.80 14.37 15.85
CA ALA A 62 -37.92 14.67 17.27
C ALA A 62 -37.12 13.64 18.07
N LEU A 63 -36.14 14.12 18.84
CA LEU A 63 -35.50 13.37 19.92
C LEU A 63 -36.50 13.15 21.04
N GLN A 64 -37.11 11.98 21.08
CA GLN A 64 -37.85 11.53 22.29
C GLN A 64 -36.86 10.85 23.22
N THR A 65 -36.63 11.50 24.35
CA THR A 65 -36.01 10.91 25.55
C THR A 65 -37.10 10.18 26.31
N ASP A 66 -37.14 8.87 26.22
CA ASP A 66 -37.98 8.05 27.09
C ASP A 66 -37.27 7.81 28.41
N ALA A 67 -37.72 8.57 29.42
CA ALA A 67 -37.49 8.28 30.83
C ALA A 67 -38.57 7.31 31.31
N THR A 68 -38.28 6.02 31.32
CA THR A 68 -39.18 5.03 31.93
C THR A 68 -38.81 4.84 33.37
N ALA A 69 -39.70 5.31 34.25
CA ALA A 69 -39.64 5.09 35.68
C ALA A 69 -39.86 3.60 36.01
N LEU A 70 -38.89 3.01 36.70
CA LEU A 70 -39.04 1.70 37.34
C LEU A 70 -39.76 1.88 38.69
N GLN A 71 -40.99 1.42 38.71
CA GLN A 71 -41.71 1.18 39.98
C GLN A 71 -41.18 -0.11 40.62
N THR A 72 -40.66 0.03 41.84
CA THR A 72 -40.30 -1.05 42.73
C THR A 72 -41.53 -1.65 43.37
N THR A 73 -41.70 -2.98 43.22
CA THR A 73 -42.46 -3.80 44.15
C THR A 73 -41.49 -4.70 44.90
N ALA A 74 -41.42 -4.47 46.20
CA ALA A 74 -40.65 -5.27 47.14
C ALA A 74 -41.38 -6.57 47.48
N THR A 75 -40.68 -7.71 47.42
CA THR A 75 -40.94 -8.88 48.29
C THR A 75 -39.65 -9.68 48.48
N GLY A 76 -39.25 -9.87 49.75
CA GLY A 76 -38.64 -11.08 50.31
C GLY A 76 -37.13 -11.20 50.31
N GLU A 77 -36.57 -10.91 51.43
CA GLU A 77 -35.40 -11.49 52.11
C GLU A 77 -34.63 -12.64 51.41
N GLU A 78 -33.34 -12.41 51.23
CA GLU A 78 -32.14 -13.22 51.51
C GLU A 78 -30.99 -12.86 50.56
N ASP A 79 -29.82 -12.67 51.17
CA ASP A 79 -28.44 -12.59 50.71
C ASP A 79 -27.80 -11.19 50.59
N THR A 80 -27.40 -10.73 51.77
CA THR A 80 -26.44 -9.64 52.01
C THR A 80 -25.00 -10.19 51.98
N ALA A 81 -24.46 -10.53 50.81
CA ALA A 81 -23.03 -10.85 50.69
C ALA A 81 -22.39 -10.64 49.29
N LEU A 82 -22.99 -9.80 48.42
CA LEU A 82 -22.42 -9.59 47.07
C LEU A 82 -22.43 -8.12 46.61
N GLN A 83 -22.31 -7.14 47.49
CA GLN A 83 -22.38 -5.71 47.08
C GLN A 83 -21.16 -4.86 47.44
N THR A 84 -20.02 -5.45 47.78
CA THR A 84 -18.80 -4.66 48.08
C THR A 84 -17.71 -4.74 47.00
N THR A 85 -17.89 -5.53 45.94
CA THR A 85 -16.91 -5.66 44.86
C THR A 85 -17.21 -4.84 43.59
N THR A 86 -18.41 -4.33 43.42
CA THR A 86 -18.81 -3.61 42.21
C THR A 86 -18.43 -2.13 42.17
N ALA A 87 -18.34 -1.47 43.33
CA ALA A 87 -18.00 -0.04 43.38
C ALA A 87 -16.52 0.23 43.05
N THR A 88 -15.61 -0.66 43.45
CA THR A 88 -14.17 -0.53 43.14
C THR A 88 -13.84 -0.83 41.68
N GLU A 89 -14.52 -1.78 41.03
CA GLU A 89 -14.33 -2.07 39.61
C GLU A 89 -14.91 -0.97 38.71
N GLU A 90 -16.01 -0.34 39.08
CA GLU A 90 -16.57 0.80 38.35
C GLU A 90 -15.72 2.08 38.52
N GLU A 91 -15.18 2.33 39.72
CA GLU A 91 -14.27 3.46 39.93
C GLU A 91 -12.92 3.26 39.25
N GLU A 92 -12.35 2.07 39.26
CA GLU A 92 -11.17 1.73 38.47
C GLU A 92 -11.45 1.87 36.96
N SER A 93 -12.59 1.39 36.44
CA SER A 93 -12.97 1.54 35.03
C SER A 93 -13.12 3.00 34.62
N LEU A 94 -13.61 3.89 35.47
CA LEU A 94 -13.69 5.34 35.26
C LEU A 94 -12.29 6.00 35.22
N PHE A 95 -11.36 5.53 36.04
CA PHE A 95 -9.98 6.00 36.03
C PHE A 95 -9.25 5.61 34.74
N TYR A 96 -9.45 4.37 34.23
CA TYR A 96 -8.90 3.88 32.95
C TYR A 96 -9.53 4.54 31.73
N ARG A 97 -10.76 5.03 31.79
CA ARG A 97 -11.41 5.79 30.70
C ARG A 97 -10.67 7.07 30.31
N GLY A 98 -9.82 7.59 31.21
CA GLY A 98 -8.97 8.74 30.90
C GLY A 98 -7.78 8.42 29.97
N ARG A 99 -7.37 7.16 29.84
CA ARG A 99 -6.24 6.69 29.01
C ARG A 99 -6.74 5.68 27.99
N GLN A 100 -6.88 6.12 26.74
CA GLN A 100 -7.55 5.33 25.71
C GLN A 100 -6.66 5.12 24.48
N ILE A 101 -6.77 3.94 23.87
CA ILE A 101 -6.26 3.65 22.55
C ILE A 101 -7.46 3.42 21.63
N VAL A 102 -7.59 4.26 20.60
CA VAL A 102 -8.72 4.25 19.67
C VAL A 102 -8.27 3.77 18.31
N LEU A 103 -8.80 2.63 17.89
CA LEU A 103 -8.57 2.07 16.55
C LEU A 103 -9.72 2.47 15.63
N LEU A 104 -9.42 3.34 14.68
CA LEU A 104 -10.37 3.77 13.65
C LEU A 104 -9.72 3.61 12.28
N PRO A 105 -10.40 2.99 11.30
CA PRO A 105 -9.88 2.85 9.94
C PRO A 105 -9.48 4.19 9.33
N THR A 106 -8.59 4.15 8.35
CA THR A 106 -8.23 5.34 7.59
C THR A 106 -9.47 5.90 6.89
N GLY A 107 -9.76 7.18 7.10
CA GLY A 107 -10.96 7.83 6.54
C GLY A 107 -12.20 7.80 7.45
N ALA A 108 -12.18 7.09 8.58
CA ALA A 108 -13.30 7.04 9.53
C ALA A 108 -13.45 8.29 10.43
N GLY A 109 -12.73 9.38 10.14
CA GLY A 109 -12.89 10.63 10.87
C GLY A 109 -12.07 10.76 12.16
N LYS A 110 -10.92 10.07 12.30
CA LYS A 110 -10.04 10.20 13.49
C LYS A 110 -9.81 11.65 13.93
N SER A 111 -9.57 12.55 12.97
CA SER A 111 -9.33 13.97 13.29
C SER A 111 -10.54 14.62 13.96
N LEU A 112 -11.77 14.27 13.60
CA LEU A 112 -12.96 14.78 14.25
C LEU A 112 -13.07 14.30 15.70
N CYS A 113 -12.65 13.06 15.99
CA CYS A 113 -12.71 12.50 17.34
C CYS A 113 -11.87 13.25 18.36
N PHE A 114 -10.81 13.96 17.96
CA PHE A 114 -10.04 14.80 18.87
C PHE A 114 -10.26 16.30 18.68
N LEU A 115 -10.67 16.76 17.50
CA LEU A 115 -10.97 18.17 17.25
C LEU A 115 -12.29 18.59 17.92
N THR A 116 -13.33 17.75 17.86
CA THR A 116 -14.62 18.06 18.51
C THR A 116 -14.48 18.24 20.02
N PRO A 117 -13.86 17.31 20.78
CA PRO A 117 -13.57 17.56 22.20
C PRO A 117 -12.70 18.79 22.43
N ALA A 118 -11.68 19.04 21.58
CA ALA A 118 -10.82 20.19 21.71
C ALA A 118 -11.56 21.53 21.66
N LEU A 119 -12.61 21.63 20.85
CA LEU A 119 -13.44 22.82 20.76
C LEU A 119 -14.39 22.99 21.95
N LEU A 120 -14.88 21.88 22.52
CA LEU A 120 -15.84 21.85 23.61
C LEU A 120 -15.20 22.04 25.01
N LEU A 121 -13.95 21.56 25.16
CA LEU A 121 -13.24 21.66 26.44
C LEU A 121 -12.89 23.13 26.80
N LYS A 122 -12.84 23.41 28.09
CA LYS A 122 -12.49 24.75 28.59
C LYS A 122 -11.00 25.09 28.35
N GLY A 123 -10.11 24.14 28.55
CA GLY A 123 -8.67 24.28 28.34
C GLY A 123 -8.18 23.73 26.98
N PRO A 124 -6.90 23.94 26.65
CA PRO A 124 -6.35 23.52 25.39
C PRO A 124 -6.18 22.02 25.27
N THR A 125 -6.19 21.53 24.01
CA THR A 125 -5.84 20.16 23.62
C THR A 125 -4.49 20.16 22.94
N LEU A 126 -3.58 19.29 23.39
CA LEU A 126 -2.31 19.02 22.71
C LEU A 126 -2.48 17.84 21.75
N VAL A 127 -2.22 18.08 20.46
CA VAL A 127 -2.24 17.04 19.43
C VAL A 127 -0.81 16.72 18.99
N ILE A 128 -0.39 15.48 19.18
CA ILE A 128 0.96 15.01 18.85
C ILE A 128 0.91 14.26 17.52
N TYR A 129 1.65 14.77 16.53
CA TYR A 129 1.77 14.19 15.20
C TYR A 129 3.16 13.65 14.93
N PRO A 130 3.28 12.55 14.15
CA PRO A 130 4.57 11.95 13.86
C PRO A 130 5.45 12.77 12.91
N LEU A 131 4.88 13.58 12.03
CA LEU A 131 5.59 14.22 10.94
C LEU A 131 5.29 15.70 10.81
N LEU A 132 6.34 16.49 10.54
CA LEU A 132 6.23 17.93 10.32
C LEU A 132 5.31 18.29 9.13
N ALA A 133 5.33 17.47 8.06
CA ALA A 133 4.46 17.66 6.92
C ALA A 133 2.97 17.52 7.29
N LEU A 134 2.64 16.51 8.10
CA LEU A 134 1.29 16.28 8.61
C LEU A 134 0.84 17.41 9.53
N MET A 135 1.73 17.88 10.42
CA MET A 135 1.46 19.04 11.28
C MET A 135 1.13 20.29 10.45
N ALA A 136 1.91 20.56 9.40
CA ALA A 136 1.69 21.72 8.52
C ALA A 136 0.37 21.61 7.75
N ASP A 137 0.00 20.41 7.28
CA ASP A 137 -1.25 20.18 6.59
C ASP A 137 -2.45 20.36 7.52
N GLN A 138 -2.40 19.77 8.70
CA GLN A 138 -3.46 19.91 9.71
C GLN A 138 -3.60 21.38 10.16
N LYS A 139 -2.49 22.09 10.35
CA LYS A 139 -2.52 23.52 10.67
C LYS A 139 -3.24 24.34 9.58
N ARG A 140 -2.91 24.10 8.29
CA ARG A 140 -3.60 24.76 7.17
C ARG A 140 -5.10 24.49 7.16
N ARG A 141 -5.51 23.25 7.40
CA ARG A 141 -6.94 22.85 7.47
C ARG A 141 -7.66 23.54 8.61
N MET A 142 -7.02 23.63 9.79
CA MET A 142 -7.57 24.36 10.93
C MET A 142 -7.71 25.85 10.64
N ASP A 143 -6.68 26.45 10.06
CA ASP A 143 -6.70 27.86 9.67
C ASP A 143 -7.80 28.16 8.64
N SER A 144 -7.95 27.27 7.62
CA SER A 144 -9.04 27.38 6.64
C SER A 144 -10.43 27.23 7.26
N GLY A 145 -10.54 26.45 8.34
CA GLY A 145 -11.78 26.27 9.11
C GLY A 145 -12.00 27.35 10.18
N GLY A 146 -11.15 28.36 10.28
CA GLY A 146 -11.25 29.43 11.30
C GLY A 146 -10.91 28.94 12.73
N ILE A 147 -10.23 27.79 12.86
CA ILE A 147 -9.85 27.23 14.16
C ILE A 147 -8.45 27.73 14.53
N GLU A 148 -8.36 28.56 15.56
CA GLU A 148 -7.08 29.05 16.04
C GLU A 148 -6.26 27.92 16.67
N SER A 149 -5.07 27.69 16.11
CA SER A 149 -4.13 26.67 16.57
C SER A 149 -2.70 27.19 16.57
N VAL A 150 -1.88 26.62 17.45
CA VAL A 150 -0.44 26.93 17.51
C VAL A 150 0.38 25.69 17.21
N ILE A 151 1.60 25.87 16.70
CA ILE A 151 2.47 24.76 16.34
C ILE A 151 3.83 24.90 17.01
N PHE A 152 4.27 23.84 17.71
CA PHE A 152 5.61 23.71 18.25
C PHE A 152 6.39 22.67 17.45
N ARG A 153 7.55 23.08 16.91
CA ARG A 153 8.43 22.24 16.10
C ARG A 153 9.90 22.58 16.35
N GLY A 154 10.79 21.70 15.97
CA GLY A 154 12.23 21.99 16.01
C GLY A 154 12.59 23.19 15.10
N GLY A 155 13.63 23.92 15.47
CA GLY A 155 14.15 25.05 14.70
C GLY A 155 13.37 26.37 14.84
N GLN A 156 12.38 26.44 15.73
CA GLN A 156 11.68 27.72 16.03
C GLN A 156 12.55 28.64 16.87
N SER A 157 12.48 29.95 16.56
CA SER A 157 13.12 31.00 17.37
C SER A 157 12.47 31.11 18.75
N PRO A 158 13.15 31.67 19.75
CA PRO A 158 12.54 31.97 21.05
C PRO A 158 11.31 32.87 20.94
N GLN A 159 11.34 33.87 20.04
CA GLN A 159 10.22 34.78 19.78
C GLN A 159 8.98 34.05 19.24
N GLU A 160 9.16 33.18 18.23
CA GLU A 160 8.04 32.37 17.70
C GLU A 160 7.39 31.50 18.79
N ARG A 161 8.19 30.98 19.73
CA ARG A 161 7.67 30.18 20.86
C ARG A 161 6.87 31.05 21.83
N GLU A 162 7.41 32.22 22.17
CA GLU A 162 6.73 33.17 23.05
C GLU A 162 5.40 33.63 22.47
N GLU A 163 5.35 33.94 21.17
CA GLU A 163 4.10 34.26 20.45
C GLU A 163 3.10 33.11 20.52
N ASN A 164 3.56 31.86 20.34
CA ASN A 164 2.69 30.68 20.48
C ASN A 164 2.11 30.57 21.89
N PHE A 165 2.93 30.75 22.92
CA PHE A 165 2.43 30.74 24.31
C PHE A 165 1.49 31.92 24.60
N ALA A 166 1.74 33.08 24.02
CA ALA A 166 0.82 34.22 24.12
C ALA A 166 -0.55 33.93 23.46
N LYS A 167 -0.57 33.26 22.31
CA LYS A 167 -1.81 32.80 21.65
C LYS A 167 -2.57 31.78 22.51
N ILE A 168 -1.88 30.83 23.14
CA ILE A 168 -2.51 29.88 24.06
C ILE A 168 -3.16 30.62 25.25
N LYS A 169 -2.45 31.59 25.84
CA LYS A 169 -2.99 32.42 26.92
C LYS A 169 -4.20 33.26 26.48
N LYS A 170 -4.28 33.66 25.22
CA LYS A 170 -5.42 34.37 24.63
C LYS A 170 -6.60 33.46 24.28
N GLY A 171 -6.44 32.13 24.38
CA GLY A 171 -7.53 31.19 24.21
C GLY A 171 -7.40 30.23 23.01
N ALA A 172 -6.24 30.15 22.35
CA ALA A 172 -6.03 29.13 21.32
C ALA A 172 -6.25 27.73 21.89
N LYS A 173 -7.18 26.99 21.26
CA LYS A 173 -7.68 25.71 21.79
C LYS A 173 -6.83 24.51 21.40
N ILE A 174 -6.07 24.62 20.31
CA ILE A 174 -5.34 23.48 19.75
C ILE A 174 -3.85 23.79 19.69
N ILE A 175 -3.07 22.93 20.31
CA ILE A 175 -1.62 22.94 20.33
C ILE A 175 -1.15 21.75 19.51
N ILE A 176 -0.37 21.98 18.46
CA ILE A 176 0.20 20.95 17.60
C ILE A 176 1.68 20.81 17.92
N ALA A 177 2.15 19.58 18.18
CA ALA A 177 3.55 19.28 18.46
C ALA A 177 3.99 17.96 17.82
N ASN A 178 5.31 17.75 17.69
CA ASN A 178 5.89 16.44 17.41
C ASN A 178 6.68 15.92 18.62
N PRO A 179 6.95 14.61 18.71
CA PRO A 179 7.65 14.03 19.87
C PRO A 179 9.02 14.66 20.12
N GLU A 180 9.72 15.08 19.07
CA GLU A 180 11.08 15.64 19.15
C GLU A 180 11.10 17.01 19.86
N VAL A 181 10.12 17.87 19.59
CA VAL A 181 10.07 19.18 20.27
C VAL A 181 9.73 19.05 21.74
N LEU A 182 8.95 18.03 22.10
CA LEU A 182 8.60 17.72 23.49
C LEU A 182 9.76 17.14 24.32
N GLN A 183 10.93 16.85 23.71
CA GLN A 183 12.16 16.54 24.46
C GLN A 183 12.74 17.78 25.17
N ASN A 184 12.31 18.99 24.79
CA ASN A 184 12.75 20.21 25.40
C ASN A 184 11.99 20.47 26.72
N LYS A 185 12.68 20.30 27.85
CA LYS A 185 12.12 20.44 29.19
C LYS A 185 11.52 21.83 29.46
N SER A 186 12.07 22.91 28.86
CA SER A 186 11.51 24.26 29.00
C SER A 186 10.12 24.32 28.37
N ILE A 187 9.97 23.80 27.16
CA ILE A 187 8.68 23.77 26.45
C ILE A 187 7.67 22.94 27.24
N VAL A 188 8.05 21.76 27.72
CA VAL A 188 7.16 20.88 28.50
C VAL A 188 6.70 21.58 29.79
N LYS A 189 7.60 22.25 30.50
CA LYS A 189 7.27 23.01 31.71
C LYS A 189 6.27 24.15 31.45
N GLU A 190 6.44 24.89 30.36
CA GLU A 190 5.54 25.95 29.97
C GLU A 190 4.18 25.40 29.48
N LEU A 191 4.18 24.27 28.75
CA LEU A 191 2.95 23.58 28.35
C LEU A 191 2.17 23.04 29.55
N ALA A 192 2.84 22.51 30.56
CA ALA A 192 2.19 22.08 31.82
C ALA A 192 1.47 23.23 32.53
N ALA A 193 2.07 24.44 32.52
CA ALA A 193 1.45 25.63 33.05
C ALA A 193 0.17 26.07 32.30
N CYS A 194 0.00 25.66 31.03
CA CYS A 194 -1.19 25.93 30.21
C CYS A 194 -2.41 25.08 30.60
N LYS A 195 -2.30 24.14 31.56
CA LYS A 195 -3.38 23.26 32.06
C LYS A 195 -4.09 22.51 30.92
N ILE A 196 -3.33 21.77 30.11
CA ILE A 196 -3.82 20.95 29.02
C ILE A 196 -4.87 19.98 29.55
N GLN A 197 -6.05 19.96 28.93
CA GLN A 197 -7.18 19.11 29.35
C GLN A 197 -7.29 17.81 28.59
N HIS A 198 -6.72 17.75 27.38
CA HIS A 198 -6.71 16.56 26.56
C HIS A 198 -5.40 16.47 25.77
N ILE A 199 -4.82 15.29 25.68
CA ILE A 199 -3.71 14.96 24.79
C ILE A 199 -4.20 13.94 23.77
N ALA A 200 -4.11 14.27 22.50
CA ALA A 200 -4.36 13.36 21.39
C ALA A 200 -3.04 12.98 20.70
N ILE A 201 -2.78 11.69 20.55
CA ILE A 201 -1.58 11.19 19.86
C ILE A 201 -2.03 10.52 18.58
N ASP A 202 -1.78 11.14 17.44
CA ASP A 202 -2.14 10.58 16.13
C ASP A 202 -1.05 9.61 15.63
N GLU A 203 -1.47 8.60 14.87
CA GLU A 203 -0.64 7.51 14.38
C GLU A 203 0.21 6.84 15.48
N ALA A 204 -0.44 6.51 16.61
CA ALA A 204 0.22 5.97 17.80
C ALA A 204 0.99 4.65 17.56
N HIS A 205 0.70 3.90 16.48
CA HIS A 205 1.48 2.73 16.08
C HIS A 205 2.97 3.05 15.82
N CYS A 206 3.30 4.32 15.53
CA CYS A 206 4.69 4.78 15.39
C CYS A 206 5.53 4.55 16.65
N VAL A 207 4.93 4.48 17.84
CA VAL A 207 5.59 4.11 19.09
C VAL A 207 6.25 2.72 18.97
N SER A 208 5.54 1.78 18.35
CA SER A 208 6.05 0.41 18.17
C SER A 208 6.95 0.25 16.93
N GLU A 209 6.66 0.99 15.86
CA GLU A 209 7.37 0.81 14.59
C GLU A 209 8.68 1.59 14.51
N TRP A 210 8.73 2.77 15.13
CA TRP A 210 9.85 3.70 15.01
C TRP A 210 10.62 3.93 16.30
N GLY A 211 10.03 3.59 17.47
CA GLY A 211 10.58 3.96 18.76
C GLY A 211 11.98 3.41 19.04
N ASP A 212 12.22 2.13 18.77
CA ASP A 212 13.44 1.47 19.20
C ASP A 212 14.65 1.81 18.31
N SER A 213 14.47 2.12 17.04
CA SER A 213 15.59 2.31 16.09
C SER A 213 15.57 3.61 15.31
N PHE A 214 14.40 4.19 15.05
CA PHE A 214 14.26 5.33 14.15
C PHE A 214 13.93 6.65 14.86
N ARG A 215 13.07 6.62 15.91
CA ARG A 215 12.60 7.82 16.63
C ARG A 215 12.48 7.59 18.13
N PRO A 216 13.58 7.60 18.88
CA PRO A 216 13.57 7.36 20.33
C PRO A 216 12.66 8.32 21.13
N ALA A 217 12.36 9.50 20.58
CA ALA A 217 11.46 10.47 21.18
C ALA A 217 10.06 9.93 21.50
N TYR A 218 9.60 8.89 20.78
CA TYR A 218 8.32 8.23 21.10
C TYR A 218 8.36 7.45 22.41
N LEU A 219 9.49 6.87 22.78
CA LEU A 219 9.63 6.06 23.98
C LEU A 219 9.54 6.89 25.27
N THR A 220 9.78 8.19 25.16
CA THR A 220 9.73 9.10 26.30
C THR A 220 8.38 9.79 26.47
N LEU A 221 7.44 9.62 25.52
CA LEU A 221 6.14 10.29 25.55
C LEU A 221 5.33 9.97 26.81
N GLY A 222 5.40 8.73 27.32
CA GLY A 222 4.72 8.37 28.56
C GLY A 222 5.13 9.26 29.73
N LYS A 223 6.45 9.47 29.92
CA LYS A 223 6.98 10.37 30.95
C LYS A 223 6.58 11.83 30.72
N ILE A 224 6.58 12.30 29.47
CA ILE A 224 6.16 13.66 29.12
C ILE A 224 4.67 13.86 29.43
N ILE A 225 3.83 12.89 29.16
CA ILE A 225 2.41 12.91 29.48
C ILE A 225 2.20 13.06 31.01
N GLU A 226 2.99 12.35 31.80
CA GLU A 226 2.97 12.47 33.26
C GLU A 226 3.44 13.87 33.73
N GLU A 227 4.51 14.40 33.16
CA GLU A 227 5.02 15.75 33.44
C GLU A 227 4.00 16.85 33.09
N LEU A 228 3.23 16.66 32.00
CA LEU A 228 2.15 17.57 31.61
C LEU A 228 0.94 17.51 32.54
N GLY A 229 0.83 16.48 33.35
CA GLY A 229 -0.27 16.32 34.36
C GLY A 229 -1.67 16.17 33.73
N CYS A 230 -1.75 15.78 32.47
CA CYS A 230 -3.03 15.62 31.77
C CYS A 230 -3.67 14.27 32.09
N LYS A 231 -4.92 14.29 32.54
CA LYS A 231 -5.66 13.07 32.92
C LYS A 231 -6.28 12.37 31.71
N THR A 232 -6.69 13.11 30.70
CA THR A 232 -7.35 12.55 29.49
C THR A 232 -6.39 12.49 28.34
N VAL A 233 -6.02 11.27 27.95
CA VAL A 233 -5.07 11.00 26.85
C VAL A 233 -5.65 9.96 25.92
N THR A 234 -5.73 10.28 24.63
CA THR A 234 -6.25 9.38 23.60
C THR A 234 -5.22 9.16 22.52
N ALA A 235 -4.79 7.91 22.35
CA ALA A 235 -3.88 7.49 21.31
C ALA A 235 -4.67 6.92 20.12
N PHE A 236 -4.55 7.52 18.96
CA PHE A 236 -5.28 7.14 17.74
C PHE A 236 -4.38 6.36 16.79
N THR A 237 -4.92 5.29 16.22
CA THR A 237 -4.26 4.55 15.14
C THR A 237 -5.28 3.96 14.17
N ALA A 238 -4.89 3.77 12.91
CA ALA A 238 -5.76 3.13 11.93
C ALA A 238 -5.57 1.61 11.88
N THR A 239 -4.35 1.15 12.12
CA THR A 239 -3.94 -0.25 11.99
C THR A 239 -2.99 -0.61 13.12
N ALA A 240 -3.37 -1.58 13.94
CA ALA A 240 -2.51 -2.09 14.98
C ALA A 240 -2.87 -3.55 15.31
N SER A 241 -1.87 -4.43 15.28
CA SER A 241 -2.00 -5.78 15.82
C SER A 241 -2.03 -5.76 17.35
N PRO A 242 -2.48 -6.84 18.01
CA PRO A 242 -2.43 -6.93 19.47
C PRO A 242 -1.06 -6.60 20.05
N GLN A 243 0.02 -7.07 19.43
CA GLN A 243 1.39 -6.79 19.84
C GLN A 243 1.75 -5.30 19.78
N VAL A 244 1.26 -4.58 18.75
CA VAL A 244 1.44 -3.12 18.63
C VAL A 244 0.65 -2.40 19.71
N LEU A 245 -0.59 -2.82 19.96
CA LEU A 245 -1.44 -2.22 21.01
C LEU A 245 -0.83 -2.39 22.40
N ASP A 246 -0.34 -3.59 22.71
CA ASP A 246 0.34 -3.85 23.98
C ASP A 246 1.57 -2.95 24.14
N ARG A 247 2.39 -2.81 23.09
CA ARG A 247 3.56 -1.93 23.10
C ARG A 247 3.18 -0.46 23.29
N VAL A 248 2.16 0.02 22.59
CA VAL A 248 1.63 1.39 22.73
C VAL A 248 1.12 1.61 24.15
N SER A 249 0.34 0.66 24.69
CA SER A 249 -0.16 0.71 26.07
C SER A 249 0.97 0.76 27.09
N GLN A 250 1.99 -0.09 26.95
CA GLN A 250 3.15 -0.11 27.84
C GLN A 250 3.92 1.21 27.81
N VAL A 251 4.24 1.73 26.63
CA VAL A 251 5.08 2.92 26.47
C VAL A 251 4.35 4.20 26.89
N LEU A 252 3.08 4.35 26.50
CA LEU A 252 2.32 5.58 26.75
C LEU A 252 1.63 5.60 28.11
N PHE A 253 1.20 4.43 28.62
CA PHE A 253 0.26 4.33 29.74
C PHE A 253 0.69 3.33 30.82
N GLY A 254 1.92 2.78 30.76
CA GLY A 254 2.39 1.79 31.72
C GLY A 254 1.60 0.48 31.72
N GLY A 255 0.95 0.15 30.58
CA GLY A 255 0.14 -1.05 30.41
C GLY A 255 -1.34 -0.88 30.78
N GLN A 256 -1.74 0.30 31.25
CA GLN A 256 -3.09 0.57 31.71
C GLN A 256 -3.83 1.49 30.73
N SER A 257 -4.59 0.89 29.80
CA SER A 257 -5.36 1.64 28.81
C SER A 257 -6.65 0.92 28.44
N HIS A 258 -7.70 1.71 28.17
CA HIS A 258 -8.92 1.21 27.57
C HIS A 258 -8.79 1.19 26.04
N ILE A 259 -9.13 0.07 25.40
CA ILE A 259 -9.03 -0.07 23.95
C ILE A 259 -10.42 0.03 23.34
N VAL A 260 -10.64 1.07 22.53
CA VAL A 260 -11.85 1.26 21.73
C VAL A 260 -11.55 0.83 20.30
N ARG A 261 -12.29 -0.13 19.79
CA ARG A 261 -12.14 -0.61 18.42
C ARG A 261 -13.40 -0.31 17.62
N SER A 262 -13.24 0.28 16.46
CA SER A 262 -14.25 0.26 15.41
C SER A 262 -14.00 -0.92 14.49
N ASP A 263 -14.97 -1.26 13.67
CA ASP A 263 -14.81 -2.26 12.64
C ASP A 263 -13.61 -1.92 11.75
N ALA A 264 -12.63 -2.81 11.74
CA ALA A 264 -11.39 -2.64 10.97
C ALA A 264 -11.58 -2.98 9.49
N ASP A 265 -12.73 -3.53 9.11
CA ASP A 265 -12.97 -3.98 7.74
C ASP A 265 -13.31 -2.82 6.79
N ARG A 266 -12.69 -2.85 5.63
CA ARG A 266 -12.99 -2.01 4.47
C ARG A 266 -13.66 -2.86 3.42
N SER A 267 -14.98 -3.06 3.57
CA SER A 267 -15.78 -3.95 2.71
C SER A 267 -15.74 -3.56 1.22
N ASN A 268 -15.45 -2.30 0.91
CA ASN A 268 -15.33 -1.79 -0.45
C ASN A 268 -13.96 -2.06 -1.14
N ILE A 269 -12.99 -2.68 -0.45
CA ILE A 269 -11.69 -3.03 -1.04
C ILE A 269 -11.67 -4.52 -1.40
N ARG A 270 -11.34 -4.85 -2.67
CA ARG A 270 -11.11 -6.21 -3.15
C ARG A 270 -9.63 -6.56 -3.08
N TYR A 271 -9.28 -7.58 -2.30
CA TYR A 271 -7.89 -8.01 -2.09
C TYR A 271 -7.50 -9.11 -3.06
N ASN A 272 -6.44 -8.88 -3.84
CA ASN A 272 -5.92 -9.83 -4.82
C ASN A 272 -4.42 -10.06 -4.62
N VAL A 273 -3.98 -11.31 -4.75
CA VAL A 273 -2.57 -11.66 -4.84
C VAL A 273 -2.32 -12.35 -6.16
N ILE A 274 -1.38 -11.80 -6.93
CA ILE A 274 -0.99 -12.37 -8.21
C ILE A 274 0.47 -12.83 -8.12
N TYR A 275 0.68 -14.11 -8.38
CA TYR A 275 2.01 -14.68 -8.40
C TYR A 275 2.68 -14.40 -9.74
N ALA A 276 3.83 -13.72 -9.72
CA ALA A 276 4.58 -13.38 -10.93
C ALA A 276 6.09 -13.40 -10.67
N ALA A 277 6.85 -14.13 -11.49
CA ALA A 277 8.31 -14.08 -11.45
C ALA A 277 8.83 -12.73 -11.93
N ALA A 278 8.32 -12.21 -13.04
CA ALA A 278 8.63 -10.91 -13.60
C ALA A 278 7.64 -9.84 -13.12
N LYS A 279 7.69 -9.52 -11.81
CA LYS A 279 6.73 -8.59 -11.16
C LYS A 279 6.66 -7.22 -11.83
N LYS A 280 7.81 -6.66 -12.27
CA LYS A 280 7.87 -5.35 -12.94
C LYS A 280 7.01 -5.34 -14.21
N ARG A 281 7.13 -6.38 -15.05
CA ARG A 281 6.35 -6.48 -16.30
C ARG A 281 4.86 -6.68 -16.04
N LEU A 282 4.53 -7.48 -15.03
CA LEU A 282 3.13 -7.63 -14.65
C LEU A 282 2.54 -6.34 -14.07
N ALA A 283 3.29 -5.61 -13.23
CA ALA A 283 2.87 -4.30 -12.73
C ALA A 283 2.63 -3.31 -13.88
N PHE A 284 3.53 -3.29 -14.87
CA PHE A 284 3.38 -2.49 -16.07
C PHE A 284 2.07 -2.80 -16.81
N ARG A 285 1.83 -4.09 -17.09
CA ARG A 285 0.59 -4.53 -17.73
C ARG A 285 -0.65 -4.14 -16.95
N LEU A 286 -0.64 -4.35 -15.64
CA LEU A 286 -1.75 -3.97 -14.75
C LEU A 286 -1.95 -2.45 -14.72
N ALA A 287 -0.87 -1.66 -14.73
CA ALA A 287 -0.98 -0.20 -14.78
C ALA A 287 -1.71 0.29 -16.02
N VAL A 288 -1.55 -0.41 -17.16
CA VAL A 288 -2.27 -0.07 -18.39
C VAL A 288 -3.74 -0.52 -18.33
N THR A 289 -4.02 -1.70 -17.78
CA THR A 289 -5.34 -2.37 -17.89
C THR A 289 -6.29 -2.11 -16.74
N GLU A 290 -5.78 -1.84 -15.52
CA GLU A 290 -6.62 -1.62 -14.34
C GLU A 290 -7.20 -0.20 -14.29
N GLN A 291 -8.25 -0.01 -13.49
CA GLN A 291 -8.92 1.28 -13.33
C GLN A 291 -8.03 2.31 -12.64
N LYS A 292 -8.16 3.58 -13.07
CA LYS A 292 -7.46 4.75 -12.53
C LYS A 292 -8.43 5.62 -11.70
N PRO A 293 -7.91 6.50 -10.87
CA PRO A 293 -6.51 6.76 -10.50
C PRO A 293 -5.86 5.54 -9.84
N LEU A 294 -4.55 5.33 -10.15
CA LEU A 294 -3.83 4.12 -9.76
C LEU A 294 -2.52 4.47 -9.05
N LEU A 295 -2.23 3.75 -7.95
CA LEU A 295 -0.94 3.81 -7.24
C LEU A 295 -0.14 2.54 -7.46
N ILE A 296 1.19 2.68 -7.65
CA ILE A 296 2.14 1.56 -7.64
C ILE A 296 3.14 1.80 -6.52
N PHE A 297 3.06 0.99 -5.46
CA PHE A 297 4.05 1.02 -4.39
C PHE A 297 5.31 0.25 -4.78
N CYS A 298 6.43 0.97 -4.83
CA CYS A 298 7.77 0.47 -5.14
C CYS A 298 8.64 0.47 -3.88
N GLY A 299 9.52 -0.51 -3.76
CA GLY A 299 10.35 -0.68 -2.54
C GLY A 299 11.47 0.35 -2.39
N THR A 300 11.87 1.04 -3.48
CA THR A 300 12.94 2.05 -3.46
C THR A 300 12.63 3.25 -4.34
N ARG A 301 13.32 4.37 -4.09
CA ARG A 301 13.22 5.60 -4.88
C ARG A 301 13.52 5.33 -6.35
N ALA A 302 14.67 4.73 -6.64
CA ALA A 302 15.09 4.38 -8.01
C ALA A 302 14.04 3.52 -8.74
N LYS A 303 13.48 2.49 -8.09
CA LYS A 303 12.43 1.66 -8.71
C LYS A 303 11.16 2.43 -9.01
N SER A 304 10.78 3.42 -8.17
CA SER A 304 9.61 4.25 -8.44
C SER A 304 9.82 5.18 -9.64
N GLU A 305 11.03 5.73 -9.78
CA GLU A 305 11.40 6.54 -10.93
C GLU A 305 11.47 5.71 -12.22
N ASP A 306 12.16 4.56 -12.18
CA ASP A 306 12.31 3.67 -13.36
C ASP A 306 10.95 3.17 -13.86
N MET A 307 10.07 2.76 -12.95
CA MET A 307 8.72 2.33 -13.30
C MET A 307 7.93 3.46 -13.94
N ALA A 308 8.00 4.67 -13.39
CA ALA A 308 7.30 5.82 -13.92
C ALA A 308 7.82 6.23 -15.31
N ARG A 309 9.15 6.25 -15.51
CA ARG A 309 9.76 6.55 -16.82
C ARG A 309 9.32 5.56 -17.89
N GLU A 310 9.38 4.26 -17.61
CA GLU A 310 8.93 3.24 -18.56
C GLU A 310 7.42 3.35 -18.87
N LEU A 311 6.58 3.56 -17.88
CA LEU A 311 5.14 3.73 -18.07
C LEU A 311 4.81 5.00 -18.87
N ALA A 312 5.52 6.09 -18.61
CA ALA A 312 5.32 7.35 -19.32
C ALA A 312 5.58 7.25 -20.83
N LEU A 313 6.53 6.39 -21.25
CA LEU A 313 6.78 6.12 -22.67
C LEU A 313 5.58 5.49 -23.41
N TYR A 314 4.71 4.78 -22.69
CA TYR A 314 3.55 4.11 -23.28
C TYR A 314 2.23 4.83 -23.03
N MET A 315 2.08 5.46 -21.86
CA MET A 315 0.82 6.08 -21.44
C MET A 315 0.79 7.59 -21.66
N GLY A 316 1.96 8.20 -21.88
CA GLY A 316 2.16 9.65 -21.90
C GLY A 316 2.70 10.21 -20.61
N CYS A 317 3.62 11.17 -20.71
CA CYS A 317 4.26 11.84 -19.57
C CYS A 317 3.27 12.65 -18.71
N ASP A 318 2.15 13.02 -19.30
CA ASP A 318 1.07 13.76 -18.63
C ASP A 318 0.23 12.87 -17.70
N LYS A 319 0.27 11.52 -17.87
CA LYS A 319 -0.52 10.53 -17.11
C LYS A 319 0.25 9.79 -16.03
N VAL A 320 1.59 9.87 -16.05
CA VAL A 320 2.43 9.10 -15.13
C VAL A 320 3.45 9.99 -14.47
N LYS A 321 3.52 9.95 -13.14
CA LYS A 321 4.56 10.59 -12.33
C LYS A 321 5.06 9.64 -11.24
N PHE A 322 6.16 10.04 -10.58
CA PHE A 322 6.67 9.33 -9.40
C PHE A 322 6.67 10.24 -8.16
N TYR A 323 6.70 9.59 -6.97
CA TYR A 323 6.71 10.29 -5.69
C TYR A 323 7.52 9.52 -4.65
N HIS A 324 8.48 10.19 -4.01
CA HIS A 324 9.28 9.62 -2.91
C HIS A 324 9.85 10.72 -2.00
N ALA A 325 10.40 10.31 -0.86
CA ALA A 325 10.92 11.25 0.14
C ALA A 325 12.08 12.13 -0.36
N GLY A 326 12.81 11.69 -1.40
CA GLY A 326 13.94 12.43 -2.00
C GLY A 326 13.57 13.59 -2.89
N LEU A 327 12.31 13.76 -3.30
CA LEU A 327 11.85 14.92 -4.06
C LEU A 327 11.93 16.19 -3.22
N GLU A 328 12.15 17.33 -3.87
CA GLU A 328 12.07 18.63 -3.23
C GLU A 328 10.63 18.97 -2.82
N LYS A 329 10.49 19.92 -1.89
CA LYS A 329 9.16 20.28 -1.37
C LYS A 329 8.23 20.79 -2.45
N ALA A 330 8.73 21.62 -3.38
CA ALA A 330 7.96 22.15 -4.51
C ALA A 330 7.49 21.03 -5.46
N GLU A 331 8.39 20.09 -5.79
CA GLU A 331 8.06 18.93 -6.63
C GLU A 331 7.02 18.01 -6.00
N LYS A 332 7.11 17.78 -4.68
CA LYS A 332 6.13 17.01 -3.92
C LYS A 332 4.75 17.65 -4.04
N THR A 333 4.66 18.96 -3.74
CA THR A 333 3.38 19.69 -3.80
C THR A 333 2.80 19.66 -5.21
N ALA A 334 3.61 19.95 -6.24
CA ALA A 334 3.16 19.92 -7.63
C ALA A 334 2.71 18.51 -8.09
N THR A 335 3.36 17.45 -7.59
CA THR A 335 2.97 16.09 -7.92
C THR A 335 1.69 15.67 -7.19
N GLU A 336 1.52 16.08 -5.94
CA GLU A 336 0.32 15.85 -5.14
C GLU A 336 -0.90 16.55 -5.76
N GLU A 337 -0.78 17.83 -6.13
CA GLU A 337 -1.82 18.60 -6.81
C GLU A 337 -2.19 18.01 -8.17
N TRP A 338 -1.17 17.63 -8.95
CA TRP A 338 -1.39 16.97 -10.23
C TRP A 338 -2.18 15.65 -10.05
N PHE A 339 -1.77 14.80 -9.10
CA PHE A 339 -2.44 13.52 -8.87
C PHE A 339 -3.85 13.71 -8.32
N PHE A 340 -4.04 14.71 -7.46
CA PHE A 340 -5.35 15.04 -6.90
C PHE A 340 -6.37 15.39 -7.99
N ASN A 341 -5.96 16.18 -8.99
CA ASN A 341 -6.85 16.70 -10.03
C ASN A 341 -7.06 15.77 -11.23
N LYS A 342 -6.27 14.69 -11.36
CA LYS A 342 -6.38 13.76 -12.50
C LYS A 342 -7.10 12.47 -12.15
N SER A 343 -8.06 12.08 -13.03
CA SER A 343 -8.84 10.84 -12.90
C SER A 343 -8.20 9.63 -13.60
N ASP A 344 -7.31 9.85 -14.58
CA ASP A 344 -6.63 8.80 -15.36
C ASP A 344 -5.14 8.63 -14.99
N ALA A 345 -4.74 9.19 -13.85
CA ALA A 345 -3.35 9.23 -13.40
C ALA A 345 -2.85 7.89 -12.86
N VAL A 346 -1.55 7.63 -13.09
CA VAL A 346 -0.76 6.58 -12.45
C VAL A 346 0.38 7.23 -11.67
N LEU A 347 0.48 6.94 -10.38
CA LEU A 347 1.54 7.45 -9.52
C LEU A 347 2.39 6.28 -9.00
N CYS A 348 3.67 6.23 -9.42
CA CYS A 348 4.65 5.28 -8.90
C CYS A 348 5.30 5.87 -7.64
N CYS A 349 5.14 5.24 -6.49
CA CYS A 349 5.56 5.85 -5.23
C CYS A 349 6.26 4.86 -4.29
N THR A 350 6.94 5.42 -3.30
CA THR A 350 7.37 4.67 -2.11
C THR A 350 6.33 4.88 -0.99
N CYS A 351 6.51 4.20 0.16
CA CYS A 351 5.68 4.42 1.37
C CYS A 351 5.64 5.89 1.82
N ALA A 352 6.54 6.75 1.31
CA ALA A 352 6.52 8.19 1.57
C ALA A 352 5.26 8.89 1.03
N TYR A 353 4.62 8.36 -0.02
CA TYR A 353 3.30 8.79 -0.45
C TYR A 353 2.26 8.19 0.48
N GLY A 354 2.03 8.84 1.57
CA GLY A 354 1.19 8.15 2.51
C GLY A 354 0.68 9.01 3.65
N MET A 355 1.48 9.89 4.10
CA MET A 355 1.14 10.70 5.26
C MET A 355 0.85 12.12 4.77
N GLY A 356 -0.45 12.48 4.70
CA GLY A 356 -0.88 13.83 4.35
C GLY A 356 -1.61 14.00 3.02
N VAL A 357 -1.67 13.00 2.15
CA VAL A 357 -2.40 13.12 0.87
C VAL A 357 -3.75 12.40 0.95
N ASP A 358 -4.84 13.11 0.68
CA ASP A 358 -6.22 12.62 0.81
C ASP A 358 -6.97 12.63 -0.53
N LYS A 359 -6.45 11.90 -1.54
CA LYS A 359 -7.22 11.63 -2.75
C LYS A 359 -8.21 10.49 -2.46
N LYS A 360 -9.50 10.78 -2.59
CA LYS A 360 -10.58 9.88 -2.14
C LYS A 360 -10.95 8.80 -3.17
N ASP A 361 -10.75 9.06 -4.44
CA ASP A 361 -11.26 8.29 -5.59
C ASP A 361 -10.25 7.30 -6.20
N ILE A 362 -9.18 6.93 -5.50
CA ILE A 362 -8.19 5.97 -6.00
C ILE A 362 -8.86 4.61 -6.23
N LYS A 363 -8.82 4.08 -7.46
CA LYS A 363 -9.48 2.83 -7.83
C LYS A 363 -8.61 1.60 -7.67
N THR A 364 -7.29 1.73 -7.87
CA THR A 364 -6.38 0.59 -7.82
C THR A 364 -5.09 0.94 -7.09
N VAL A 365 -4.65 0.02 -6.23
CA VAL A 365 -3.31 0.04 -5.62
C VAL A 365 -2.59 -1.25 -5.99
N ILE A 366 -1.39 -1.14 -6.53
CA ILE A 366 -0.51 -2.25 -6.87
C ILE A 366 0.71 -2.20 -5.96
N HIS A 367 0.98 -3.27 -5.24
CA HIS A 367 2.23 -3.44 -4.51
C HIS A 367 3.20 -4.25 -5.38
N LEU A 368 4.16 -3.57 -6.00
CA LEU A 368 5.25 -4.20 -6.74
C LEU A 368 6.16 -4.99 -5.81
N GLU A 369 6.40 -4.46 -4.62
CA GLU A 369 7.07 -5.15 -3.53
C GLU A 369 6.17 -5.23 -2.31
N SER A 370 6.25 -6.35 -1.59
CA SER A 370 5.45 -6.56 -0.40
C SER A 370 5.89 -5.60 0.71
N PRO A 371 4.96 -4.88 1.33
CA PRO A 371 5.21 -4.19 2.58
C PRO A 371 5.72 -5.18 3.65
N PRO A 372 6.44 -4.69 4.67
CA PRO A 372 7.03 -5.57 5.68
C PRO A 372 5.98 -6.29 6.55
N THR A 373 4.84 -5.66 6.81
CA THR A 373 3.81 -6.17 7.73
C THR A 373 2.40 -6.02 7.16
N ALA A 374 1.44 -6.75 7.73
CA ALA A 374 0.03 -6.66 7.35
C ALA A 374 -0.56 -5.27 7.66
N GLU A 375 -0.11 -4.63 8.73
CA GLU A 375 -0.51 -3.28 9.11
C GLU A 375 -0.08 -2.25 8.05
N SER A 376 1.19 -2.31 7.62
CA SER A 376 1.70 -1.44 6.53
C SER A 376 0.93 -1.69 5.22
N TYR A 377 0.64 -2.96 4.90
CA TYR A 377 -0.16 -3.31 3.72
C TYR A 377 -1.57 -2.72 3.78
N LEU A 378 -2.24 -2.83 4.93
CA LEU A 378 -3.57 -2.27 5.15
C LEU A 378 -3.58 -0.73 5.13
N GLN A 379 -2.53 -0.10 5.65
CA GLN A 379 -2.37 1.35 5.61
C GLN A 379 -2.19 1.87 4.17
N GLU A 380 -1.37 1.19 3.36
CA GLU A 380 -1.13 1.53 1.96
C GLU A 380 -2.36 1.21 1.08
N SER A 381 -2.96 0.03 1.21
CA SER A 381 -4.19 -0.35 0.51
C SER A 381 -5.41 0.44 0.97
N GLY A 382 -5.45 0.90 2.23
CA GLY A 382 -6.51 1.74 2.79
C GLY A 382 -6.67 3.12 2.14
N ARG A 383 -5.79 3.47 1.17
CA ARG A 383 -5.93 4.69 0.34
C ARG A 383 -6.96 4.53 -0.76
N ILE A 384 -7.32 3.28 -1.08
CA ILE A 384 -8.29 2.95 -2.11
C ILE A 384 -9.67 3.46 -1.69
N ALA A 385 -10.38 4.08 -2.63
CA ALA A 385 -11.82 4.31 -2.58
C ALA A 385 -12.33 4.82 -1.21
N ARG A 386 -11.74 5.91 -0.72
CA ARG A 386 -12.20 6.60 0.49
C ARG A 386 -13.55 7.31 0.27
N ASP A 387 -13.96 7.41 -0.99
CA ASP A 387 -15.27 7.88 -1.42
C ASP A 387 -16.39 6.82 -1.26
N GLY A 388 -16.06 5.62 -0.74
CA GLY A 388 -17.02 4.52 -0.61
C GLY A 388 -17.20 3.67 -1.86
N SER A 389 -16.62 4.05 -3.00
CA SER A 389 -16.66 3.26 -4.22
C SER A 389 -15.87 1.94 -4.06
N ILE A 390 -16.09 0.99 -4.97
CA ILE A 390 -15.33 -0.26 -4.98
C ILE A 390 -13.96 -0.03 -5.59
N GLY A 391 -12.90 -0.54 -4.93
CA GLY A 391 -11.55 -0.49 -5.43
C GLY A 391 -10.79 -1.80 -5.23
N LYS A 392 -9.60 -1.88 -5.82
CA LYS A 392 -8.81 -3.11 -5.90
C LYS A 392 -7.40 -2.92 -5.33
N ALA A 393 -7.00 -3.78 -4.40
CA ALA A 393 -5.64 -3.91 -3.89
C ALA A 393 -4.99 -5.15 -4.50
N ILE A 394 -3.86 -5.00 -5.19
CA ILE A 394 -3.15 -6.08 -5.87
C ILE A 394 -1.74 -6.19 -5.29
N LEU A 395 -1.43 -7.32 -4.67
CA LEU A 395 -0.07 -7.66 -4.24
C LEU A 395 0.58 -8.56 -5.29
N LEU A 396 1.74 -8.15 -5.80
CA LEU A 396 2.58 -9.00 -6.64
C LEU A 396 3.55 -9.79 -5.76
N TRP A 397 3.53 -11.11 -5.92
CA TRP A 397 4.28 -12.04 -5.08
C TRP A 397 5.14 -12.99 -5.91
N ASN A 398 6.35 -13.31 -5.46
CA ASN A 398 7.22 -14.27 -6.11
C ASN A 398 7.96 -15.17 -5.09
N TYR A 399 8.84 -16.03 -5.60
CA TYR A 399 9.61 -16.95 -4.76
C TYR A 399 10.68 -16.24 -3.91
N ALA A 400 11.17 -15.08 -4.34
CA ALA A 400 12.10 -14.29 -3.52
C ALA A 400 11.38 -13.71 -2.29
N ASP A 401 10.13 -13.25 -2.47
CA ASP A 401 9.29 -12.82 -1.35
C ASP A 401 9.02 -13.98 -0.39
N HIS A 402 8.65 -15.15 -0.91
CA HIS A 402 8.47 -16.36 -0.09
C HIS A 402 9.73 -16.64 0.75
N LYS A 403 10.91 -16.65 0.14
CA LYS A 403 12.17 -16.86 0.87
C LYS A 403 12.41 -15.82 1.96
N LYS A 404 12.17 -14.54 1.64
CA LYS A 404 12.35 -13.44 2.57
C LYS A 404 11.44 -13.60 3.78
N PHE A 405 10.14 -13.78 3.56
CA PHE A 405 9.15 -13.79 4.63
C PHE A 405 9.11 -15.11 5.41
N SER A 406 9.47 -16.25 4.78
CA SER A 406 9.58 -17.54 5.46
C SER A 406 10.78 -17.64 6.43
N ALA A 407 11.75 -16.73 6.31
CA ALA A 407 12.88 -16.64 7.23
C ALA A 407 12.52 -15.99 8.58
N TYR A 408 11.40 -15.28 8.66
CA TYR A 408 10.95 -14.67 9.91
C TYR A 408 10.30 -15.71 10.85
N PRO A 409 10.35 -15.48 12.17
CA PRO A 409 9.65 -16.32 13.14
C PRO A 409 8.15 -16.39 12.85
N LYS A 410 7.54 -17.57 13.03
CA LYS A 410 6.11 -17.79 12.71
C LYS A 410 5.14 -16.85 13.45
N ASN A 411 5.54 -16.37 14.61
CA ASN A 411 4.73 -15.43 15.41
C ASN A 411 5.01 -13.96 15.10
N SER A 412 5.94 -13.67 14.19
CA SER A 412 6.27 -12.28 13.85
C SER A 412 5.20 -11.64 12.97
N ARG A 413 5.15 -10.32 12.99
CA ARG A 413 4.26 -9.51 12.16
C ARG A 413 4.57 -9.68 10.67
N GLU A 414 5.85 -9.82 10.33
CA GLU A 414 6.34 -10.03 8.97
C GLU A 414 5.89 -11.39 8.42
N TYR A 415 5.90 -12.45 9.24
CA TYR A 415 5.45 -13.77 8.81
C TYR A 415 3.96 -13.77 8.43
N LYS A 416 3.15 -12.87 9.01
CA LYS A 416 1.74 -12.71 8.66
C LYS A 416 1.52 -12.29 7.20
N MET A 417 2.48 -11.56 6.60
CA MET A 417 2.45 -11.27 5.16
C MET A 417 2.62 -12.51 4.29
N LEU A 418 3.44 -13.48 4.71
CA LEU A 418 3.54 -14.78 4.04
C LEU A 418 2.20 -15.52 4.09
N LEU A 419 1.58 -15.57 5.28
CA LEU A 419 0.27 -16.22 5.45
C LEU A 419 -0.80 -15.55 4.58
N PHE A 420 -0.83 -14.22 4.51
CA PHE A 420 -1.73 -13.48 3.64
C PHE A 420 -1.47 -13.80 2.16
N ALA A 421 -0.21 -13.72 1.71
CA ALA A 421 0.13 -13.87 0.30
C ALA A 421 -0.08 -15.30 -0.22
N GLU A 422 0.09 -16.32 0.60
CA GLU A 422 0.02 -17.73 0.21
C GLU A 422 -1.22 -18.47 0.75
N SER A 423 -2.16 -17.71 1.35
CA SER A 423 -3.38 -18.30 1.89
C SER A 423 -4.21 -19.02 0.83
N SER A 424 -4.78 -20.15 1.22
CA SER A 424 -5.87 -20.83 0.52
C SER A 424 -7.26 -20.51 1.11
N THR A 425 -7.31 -19.74 2.19
CA THR A 425 -8.53 -19.26 2.85
C THR A 425 -8.76 -17.77 2.52
N CYS A 426 -9.86 -17.22 2.99
CA CYS A 426 -10.25 -15.83 2.72
C CYS A 426 -9.12 -14.85 3.09
N ARG A 427 -8.63 -14.07 2.12
CA ARG A 427 -7.56 -13.09 2.33
C ARG A 427 -7.95 -11.97 3.28
N ARG A 428 -9.21 -11.53 3.20
CA ARG A 428 -9.74 -10.52 4.10
C ARG A 428 -9.64 -10.98 5.55
N GLN A 429 -10.09 -12.22 5.82
CA GLN A 429 -10.03 -12.76 7.18
C GLN A 429 -8.59 -12.90 7.68
N VAL A 430 -7.64 -13.32 6.84
CA VAL A 430 -6.22 -13.39 7.23
C VAL A 430 -5.67 -12.01 7.63
N LEU A 431 -6.09 -10.94 6.96
CA LEU A 431 -5.70 -9.57 7.36
C LEU A 431 -6.37 -9.14 8.66
N LEU A 432 -7.66 -9.43 8.84
CA LEU A 432 -8.39 -9.13 10.08
C LEU A 432 -7.82 -9.89 11.27
N ASP A 433 -7.52 -11.18 11.10
CA ASP A 433 -6.85 -12.02 12.12
C ASP A 433 -5.47 -11.46 12.50
N ALA A 434 -4.73 -10.89 11.53
CA ALA A 434 -3.45 -10.24 11.80
C ALA A 434 -3.59 -9.02 12.71
N LEU A 435 -4.72 -8.32 12.64
CA LEU A 435 -5.07 -7.18 13.50
C LEU A 435 -5.79 -7.59 14.79
N GLY A 436 -6.14 -8.88 14.96
CA GLY A 436 -6.99 -9.35 16.07
C GLY A 436 -8.41 -8.75 16.01
N ALA A 437 -8.93 -8.54 14.80
CA ALA A 437 -10.29 -8.06 14.57
C ALA A 437 -11.26 -9.24 14.42
N GLU A 438 -12.55 -8.95 14.54
CA GLU A 438 -13.63 -9.94 14.43
C GLU A 438 -13.74 -10.52 13.02
N GLN A 439 -14.48 -11.63 12.90
CA GLN A 439 -14.75 -12.25 11.62
C GLN A 439 -15.70 -11.40 10.79
N ALA A 440 -15.38 -11.24 9.49
CA ALA A 440 -16.22 -10.51 8.56
C ALA A 440 -16.60 -11.35 7.34
N VAL A 441 -17.77 -11.06 6.79
CA VAL A 441 -18.20 -11.66 5.52
C VAL A 441 -17.34 -11.09 4.38
N CYS A 442 -16.76 -11.97 3.56
CA CYS A 442 -15.91 -11.53 2.47
C CYS A 442 -16.70 -10.80 1.37
N SER A 443 -16.45 -9.52 1.20
CA SER A 443 -17.04 -8.70 0.13
C SER A 443 -16.30 -8.79 -1.21
N GLY A 444 -15.22 -9.60 -1.28
CA GLY A 444 -14.45 -9.88 -2.50
C GLY A 444 -12.96 -10.08 -2.22
N CYS A 445 -12.46 -11.25 -2.55
CA CYS A 445 -11.03 -11.54 -2.65
C CYS A 445 -10.79 -12.64 -3.68
N ASP A 446 -9.58 -12.66 -4.25
CA ASP A 446 -9.21 -13.61 -5.29
C ASP A 446 -9.33 -15.10 -4.89
N VAL A 447 -9.22 -15.42 -3.61
CA VAL A 447 -9.37 -16.81 -3.11
C VAL A 447 -10.84 -17.22 -3.04
N CYS A 448 -11.69 -16.39 -2.45
CA CYS A 448 -13.13 -16.68 -2.34
C CYS A 448 -13.79 -16.74 -3.71
N GLU A 449 -13.45 -15.80 -4.62
CA GLU A 449 -13.96 -15.77 -5.99
C GLU A 449 -13.53 -16.99 -6.82
N ARG A 450 -12.36 -17.59 -6.50
CA ARG A 450 -11.86 -18.80 -7.19
C ARG A 450 -12.19 -20.11 -6.47
N GLY A 451 -12.96 -20.09 -5.39
CA GLY A 451 -13.33 -21.27 -4.62
C GLY A 451 -12.12 -21.95 -3.97
N GLY A 452 -11.21 -21.21 -3.36
CA GLY A 452 -10.04 -21.73 -2.62
C GLY A 452 -8.89 -22.24 -3.50
N LYS A 453 -8.90 -21.98 -4.81
CA LYS A 453 -7.81 -22.38 -5.70
C LYS A 453 -6.55 -21.54 -5.45
N ALA A 454 -5.39 -22.14 -5.71
CA ALA A 454 -4.07 -21.49 -5.57
C ALA A 454 -3.99 -20.14 -6.28
N PRO A 455 -3.14 -19.21 -5.81
CA PRO A 455 -2.93 -17.91 -6.45
C PRO A 455 -2.64 -18.03 -7.93
N PHE A 456 -3.22 -17.14 -8.72
CA PHE A 456 -2.99 -17.12 -10.16
C PHE A 456 -1.55 -16.66 -10.44
N ALA A 457 -0.80 -17.46 -11.20
CA ALA A 457 0.56 -17.15 -11.61
C ALA A 457 0.60 -16.96 -13.13
N TYR A 458 0.41 -15.71 -13.58
CA TYR A 458 0.23 -15.41 -15.01
C TYR A 458 1.40 -15.85 -15.87
N ASP A 459 2.59 -15.35 -15.56
CA ASP A 459 3.81 -15.57 -16.32
C ASP A 459 4.34 -17.01 -16.19
N LEU A 460 4.36 -17.55 -14.98
CA LEU A 460 4.78 -18.92 -14.73
C LEU A 460 3.87 -19.94 -15.42
N ASN A 461 2.54 -19.74 -15.32
CA ASN A 461 1.57 -20.64 -15.94
C ASN A 461 1.66 -20.60 -17.47
N LEU A 462 1.84 -19.42 -18.05
CA LEU A 462 2.01 -19.28 -19.49
C LEU A 462 3.30 -19.98 -19.97
N ALA A 463 4.42 -19.74 -19.29
CA ALA A 463 5.70 -20.35 -19.62
C ALA A 463 5.68 -21.88 -19.42
N LEU A 464 5.10 -22.35 -18.31
CA LEU A 464 4.97 -23.78 -18.04
C LEU A 464 4.06 -24.48 -19.05
N SER A 465 2.96 -23.86 -19.45
CA SER A 465 2.06 -24.36 -20.49
C SER A 465 2.78 -24.49 -21.83
N PHE A 466 3.55 -23.45 -22.23
CA PHE A 466 4.36 -23.48 -23.44
C PHE A 466 5.39 -24.61 -23.42
N ILE A 467 6.16 -24.77 -22.32
CA ILE A 467 7.17 -25.83 -22.16
C ILE A 467 6.51 -27.20 -22.15
N THR A 468 5.33 -27.33 -21.57
CA THR A 468 4.59 -28.59 -21.53
C THR A 468 4.11 -29.01 -22.92
N LYS A 469 3.57 -28.08 -23.72
CA LYS A 469 3.16 -28.32 -25.13
C LYS A 469 4.35 -28.68 -26.01
N ASN A 470 5.49 -28.05 -25.78
CA ASN A 470 6.73 -28.20 -26.57
C ASN A 470 7.78 -29.06 -25.84
N ARG A 471 7.32 -30.03 -25.07
CA ARG A 471 8.15 -30.89 -24.22
C ARG A 471 9.26 -31.55 -25.00
N LYS A 472 10.52 -31.38 -24.57
CA LYS A 472 11.75 -31.94 -25.17
C LYS A 472 12.02 -31.46 -26.61
N MET A 473 11.41 -30.35 -27.05
CA MET A 473 11.63 -29.81 -28.40
C MET A 473 12.79 -28.82 -28.46
N TYR A 474 12.85 -27.90 -27.50
CA TYR A 474 13.75 -26.76 -27.55
C TYR A 474 14.77 -26.78 -26.42
N GLY A 475 15.96 -26.24 -26.67
CA GLY A 475 16.97 -25.92 -25.68
C GLY A 475 16.59 -24.67 -24.87
N TYR A 476 17.43 -24.31 -23.89
CA TYR A 476 17.13 -23.18 -22.98
C TYR A 476 17.00 -21.85 -23.74
N SER A 477 18.00 -21.48 -24.55
CA SER A 477 18.01 -20.23 -25.34
C SER A 477 16.89 -20.16 -26.38
N GLN A 478 16.61 -21.28 -27.06
CA GLN A 478 15.48 -21.35 -27.99
C GLN A 478 14.13 -21.18 -27.27
N THR A 479 13.98 -21.79 -26.09
CA THR A 479 12.77 -21.63 -25.29
C THR A 479 12.60 -20.18 -24.83
N GLN A 480 13.68 -19.52 -24.45
CA GLN A 480 13.67 -18.11 -24.06
C GLN A 480 13.15 -17.21 -25.20
N ALA A 481 13.74 -17.30 -26.39
CA ALA A 481 13.35 -16.49 -27.56
C ALA A 481 11.89 -16.75 -27.99
N LEU A 482 11.46 -18.01 -27.99
CA LEU A 482 10.09 -18.38 -28.36
C LEU A 482 9.08 -17.92 -27.30
N LEU A 483 9.40 -18.02 -26.01
CA LEU A 483 8.56 -17.50 -24.95
C LEU A 483 8.42 -15.99 -25.04
N GLN A 484 9.50 -15.25 -25.23
CA GLN A 484 9.45 -13.79 -25.41
C GLN A 484 8.50 -13.41 -26.56
N SER A 485 8.62 -14.10 -27.70
CA SER A 485 7.75 -13.88 -28.86
C SER A 485 6.28 -14.19 -28.50
N GLU A 486 6.01 -15.28 -27.79
CA GLU A 486 4.65 -15.70 -27.42
C GLU A 486 4.00 -14.73 -26.40
N PHE A 487 4.78 -14.25 -25.42
CA PHE A 487 4.31 -13.26 -24.44
C PHE A 487 3.99 -11.93 -25.14
N ASN A 488 4.92 -11.42 -25.96
CA ASN A 488 4.71 -10.17 -26.69
C ASN A 488 3.58 -10.27 -27.72
N LYS A 489 3.37 -11.43 -28.36
CA LYS A 489 2.26 -11.64 -29.28
C LYS A 489 0.91 -11.56 -28.58
N LYS A 490 0.81 -12.14 -27.38
CA LYS A 490 -0.43 -12.09 -26.59
C LYS A 490 -0.75 -10.71 -26.08
N ASP A 491 0.23 -10.01 -25.51
CA ASP A 491 0.01 -8.69 -24.95
C ASP A 491 -0.20 -7.65 -26.07
N LEU A 492 0.42 -7.84 -27.25
CA LEU A 492 0.15 -7.01 -28.43
C LEU A 492 -1.30 -7.18 -28.91
N ALA A 493 -1.80 -8.42 -28.96
CA ALA A 493 -3.17 -8.69 -29.43
C ALA A 493 -4.26 -8.17 -28.46
N LEU A 494 -3.98 -8.18 -27.17
CA LEU A 494 -4.95 -7.79 -26.14
C LEU A 494 -4.88 -6.30 -25.78
N PHE A 495 -3.70 -5.71 -25.77
CA PHE A 495 -3.43 -4.39 -25.18
C PHE A 495 -2.57 -3.48 -26.06
N GLY A 496 -2.12 -3.93 -27.23
CA GLY A 496 -1.19 -3.17 -28.07
C GLY A 496 0.25 -3.09 -27.52
N LEU A 497 0.63 -3.96 -26.56
CA LEU A 497 1.91 -3.85 -25.83
C LEU A 497 2.94 -4.90 -26.27
N ARG A 498 4.21 -4.46 -26.39
CA ARG A 498 5.39 -5.32 -26.57
C ARG A 498 6.41 -4.98 -25.48
N ILE A 499 6.19 -5.48 -24.29
CA ILE A 499 6.92 -5.06 -23.08
C ILE A 499 7.89 -6.12 -22.53
N TRP A 500 7.80 -7.38 -22.99
CA TRP A 500 8.61 -8.49 -22.49
C TRP A 500 9.98 -8.53 -23.16
N ASP A 501 11.05 -8.45 -22.36
CA ASP A 501 12.42 -8.59 -22.83
C ASP A 501 13.01 -9.98 -22.51
N GLN A 502 14.29 -10.19 -22.89
CA GLN A 502 14.96 -11.47 -22.66
C GLN A 502 15.23 -11.72 -21.17
N GLU A 503 15.48 -10.69 -20.40
CA GLU A 503 15.80 -10.77 -18.98
C GLU A 503 14.58 -11.17 -18.15
N ASP A 504 13.40 -10.64 -18.48
CA ASP A 504 12.14 -11.06 -17.90
C ASP A 504 11.90 -12.56 -18.07
N ILE A 505 12.14 -13.07 -19.28
CA ILE A 505 11.97 -14.49 -19.58
C ILE A 505 13.03 -15.35 -18.88
N LEU A 506 14.27 -14.87 -18.76
CA LEU A 506 15.31 -15.54 -17.96
C LEU A 506 14.90 -15.66 -16.51
N THR A 507 14.33 -14.61 -15.93
CA THR A 507 13.82 -14.58 -14.57
C THR A 507 12.72 -15.64 -14.39
N ILE A 508 11.75 -15.69 -15.29
CA ILE A 508 10.67 -16.69 -15.29
C ILE A 508 11.23 -18.12 -15.38
N LEU A 509 12.14 -18.38 -16.31
CA LEU A 509 12.74 -19.71 -16.50
C LEU A 509 13.61 -20.13 -15.29
N SER A 510 14.32 -19.18 -14.70
CA SER A 510 15.12 -19.40 -13.49
C SER A 510 14.25 -19.76 -12.31
N GLU A 511 13.12 -19.09 -12.14
CA GLU A 511 12.17 -19.39 -11.08
C GLU A 511 11.50 -20.76 -11.28
N LEU A 512 11.04 -21.08 -12.49
CA LEU A 512 10.51 -22.42 -12.81
C LEU A 512 11.54 -23.53 -12.52
N LYS A 513 12.82 -23.26 -12.78
CA LYS A 513 13.91 -24.20 -12.48
C LYS A 513 14.16 -24.32 -10.98
N SER A 514 14.23 -23.21 -10.23
CA SER A 514 14.45 -23.20 -8.78
C SER A 514 13.33 -23.94 -8.02
N ARG A 515 12.09 -23.80 -8.50
CA ARG A 515 10.91 -24.53 -8.01
C ARG A 515 10.85 -25.99 -8.47
N LYS A 516 11.85 -26.44 -9.24
CA LYS A 516 11.89 -27.82 -9.80
C LYS A 516 10.70 -28.14 -10.71
N LEU A 517 10.01 -27.15 -11.28
CA LEU A 517 8.88 -27.33 -12.18
C LEU A 517 9.34 -27.69 -13.60
N ILE A 518 10.56 -27.28 -13.98
CA ILE A 518 11.21 -27.64 -15.24
C ILE A 518 12.60 -28.21 -14.99
N LYS A 519 13.05 -29.03 -15.93
CA LYS A 519 14.41 -29.59 -15.91
C LYS A 519 15.00 -29.73 -17.33
N LYS A 520 16.33 -29.71 -17.43
CA LYS A 520 17.05 -30.10 -18.63
C LYS A 520 17.02 -31.63 -18.80
N CYS A 521 16.77 -32.09 -19.99
CA CYS A 521 16.78 -33.52 -20.30
C CYS A 521 18.21 -34.08 -20.40
N ARG A 522 18.35 -35.37 -20.03
CA ARG A 522 19.53 -36.19 -20.31
C ARG A 522 19.43 -36.82 -21.74
N TRP A 523 20.44 -37.57 -22.14
CA TRP A 523 20.43 -38.31 -23.40
C TRP A 523 19.11 -39.09 -23.57
N PRO A 524 18.51 -39.17 -24.79
CA PRO A 524 18.98 -38.61 -26.07
C PRO A 524 18.61 -37.13 -26.31
N TRP A 525 17.88 -36.46 -25.40
CA TRP A 525 17.46 -35.05 -25.58
C TRP A 525 18.30 -34.08 -24.72
N LYS A 526 19.63 -34.31 -24.70
CA LYS A 526 20.57 -33.53 -23.89
C LYS A 526 20.36 -32.02 -24.10
N GLY A 527 20.21 -31.28 -22.99
CA GLY A 527 20.07 -29.83 -22.98
C GLY A 527 18.67 -29.28 -23.29
N ARG A 528 17.71 -30.09 -23.75
CA ARG A 528 16.33 -29.65 -23.98
C ARG A 528 15.53 -29.55 -22.71
N LEU A 529 14.55 -28.65 -22.69
CA LEU A 529 13.69 -28.45 -21.52
C LEU A 529 12.47 -29.39 -21.51
N THR A 530 12.06 -29.77 -20.33
CA THR A 530 10.82 -30.49 -20.08
C THR A 530 10.24 -30.08 -18.72
N ASN A 531 8.91 -30.15 -18.60
CA ASN A 531 8.25 -30.03 -17.31
C ASN A 531 8.55 -31.26 -16.44
N VAL A 532 8.54 -31.08 -15.12
CA VAL A 532 8.56 -32.15 -14.15
C VAL A 532 7.11 -32.49 -13.85
N LYS A 533 6.69 -33.76 -14.06
CA LYS A 533 5.37 -34.19 -13.62
C LYS A 533 5.35 -34.14 -12.10
N TYR A 534 4.49 -33.34 -11.54
CA TYR A 534 4.16 -33.41 -10.11
C TYR A 534 3.54 -34.80 -9.86
N VAL A 535 4.25 -35.65 -9.18
CA VAL A 535 3.67 -36.85 -8.60
C VAL A 535 2.96 -36.34 -7.34
N ASN A 536 1.64 -36.27 -7.40
CA ASN A 536 0.81 -35.90 -6.26
C ASN A 536 1.05 -36.98 -5.18
N THR A 537 1.84 -36.65 -4.16
CA THR A 537 2.21 -37.59 -3.08
C THR A 537 1.05 -37.88 -2.14
N ASP A 538 -0.11 -37.24 -2.33
CA ASP A 538 -1.29 -37.39 -1.47
C ASP A 538 -2.29 -38.48 -1.92
N LYS A 539 -1.98 -39.23 -2.96
CA LYS A 539 -2.72 -40.45 -3.26
C LYS A 539 -2.11 -41.58 -2.43
N LYS A 540 -2.68 -41.84 -1.24
CA LYS A 540 -2.51 -43.06 -0.47
C LYS A 540 -2.41 -44.25 -1.42
N LYS A 541 -1.36 -45.04 -1.22
CA LYS A 541 -1.07 -46.30 -1.86
C LYS A 541 -2.34 -47.16 -2.04
N ILE A 542 -2.97 -47.09 -3.18
CA ILE A 542 -3.77 -48.19 -3.68
C ILE A 542 -2.79 -49.09 -4.42
N GLN A 543 -2.43 -50.17 -3.77
CA GLN A 543 -1.65 -51.25 -4.37
C GLN A 543 -2.49 -51.88 -5.46
N HIS A 544 -2.38 -51.42 -6.68
CA HIS A 544 -2.68 -52.27 -7.84
C HIS A 544 -1.35 -52.75 -8.42
N LYS A 545 -1.03 -54.01 -8.16
CA LYS A 545 -0.04 -54.76 -8.93
C LYS A 545 -0.41 -54.63 -10.41
N LYS A 546 0.24 -53.73 -11.14
CA LYS A 546 0.21 -53.72 -12.59
C LYS A 546 1.09 -54.88 -13.06
N LYS A 547 0.47 -55.91 -13.62
CA LYS A 547 1.12 -56.93 -14.45
C LYS A 547 1.96 -56.18 -15.51
N GLU A 548 3.28 -56.33 -15.46
CA GLU A 548 4.18 -55.90 -16.51
C GLU A 548 3.84 -56.67 -17.78
N ARG A 549 3.30 -56.01 -18.79
CA ARG A 549 3.23 -56.56 -20.14
C ARG A 549 4.63 -56.44 -20.78
N PRO A 550 5.19 -57.55 -21.32
CA PRO A 550 6.48 -57.49 -21.96
C PRO A 550 6.42 -56.53 -23.16
N VAL A 551 7.34 -55.57 -23.21
CA VAL A 551 7.48 -54.61 -24.33
C VAL A 551 8.08 -55.41 -25.50
N THR A 552 7.25 -55.77 -26.47
CA THR A 552 7.70 -56.46 -27.68
C THR A 552 8.54 -55.55 -28.53
N GLU A 553 9.54 -56.12 -29.24
CA GLU A 553 10.47 -55.41 -30.14
C GLU A 553 9.77 -54.58 -31.23
N ALA A 554 8.55 -54.97 -31.60
CA ALA A 554 7.67 -54.22 -32.51
C ALA A 554 7.28 -52.81 -31.96
N HIS A 555 7.01 -52.66 -30.68
CA HIS A 555 6.72 -51.37 -30.05
C HIS A 555 7.92 -50.45 -30.01
N LEU A 556 9.14 -50.96 -29.93
CA LEU A 556 10.38 -50.19 -30.00
C LEU A 556 10.68 -49.74 -31.44
N LYS A 557 10.37 -50.54 -32.45
CA LYS A 557 10.52 -50.16 -33.89
C LYS A 557 9.54 -49.07 -34.29
N ILE A 558 8.29 -49.12 -33.89
CA ILE A 558 7.28 -48.09 -34.15
C ILE A 558 7.67 -46.76 -33.48
N ARG A 559 8.16 -46.78 -32.25
CA ARG A 559 8.65 -45.56 -31.58
C ARG A 559 9.89 -44.96 -32.24
N ARG A 560 10.80 -45.77 -32.78
CA ARG A 560 11.98 -45.31 -33.54
C ARG A 560 11.60 -44.68 -34.89
N SER A 561 10.66 -45.26 -35.61
CA SER A 561 10.15 -44.76 -36.89
C SER A 561 9.40 -43.43 -36.72
N PHE A 562 8.56 -43.29 -35.69
CA PHE A 562 7.84 -42.06 -35.43
C PHE A 562 8.77 -40.88 -35.04
N MET A 563 9.86 -41.16 -34.34
CA MET A 563 10.86 -40.15 -33.99
C MET A 563 11.74 -39.73 -35.19
N PHE A 564 12.02 -40.65 -36.12
CA PHE A 564 12.82 -40.36 -37.32
C PHE A 564 12.04 -39.47 -38.28
N ASN A 565 10.75 -39.73 -38.47
CA ASN A 565 9.88 -38.93 -39.32
C ASN A 565 9.65 -37.51 -38.77
N ARG A 566 9.55 -37.35 -37.46
CA ARG A 566 9.43 -36.05 -36.83
C ARG A 566 10.71 -35.20 -36.95
N ARG A 567 11.89 -35.82 -36.93
CA ARG A 567 13.17 -35.16 -37.16
C ARG A 567 13.30 -34.64 -38.62
N LYS A 568 12.84 -35.39 -39.60
CA LYS A 568 12.81 -34.98 -41.03
C LYS A 568 11.88 -33.78 -41.23
N LEU A 569 10.72 -33.77 -40.59
CA LEU A 569 9.75 -32.67 -40.68
C LEU A 569 10.27 -31.36 -40.08
N VAL A 570 10.90 -31.44 -38.91
CA VAL A 570 11.49 -30.27 -38.25
C VAL A 570 12.67 -29.70 -39.04
N ASN A 571 13.54 -30.55 -39.56
CA ASN A 571 14.67 -30.10 -40.40
C ASN A 571 14.18 -29.50 -41.73
N LYS A 572 13.07 -29.97 -42.30
CA LYS A 572 12.45 -29.41 -43.50
C LYS A 572 11.83 -28.02 -43.27
N ILE A 573 11.32 -27.78 -42.05
CA ILE A 573 10.77 -26.47 -41.65
C ILE A 573 11.89 -25.46 -41.35
N ILE A 574 12.99 -25.90 -40.74
CA ILE A 574 14.14 -25.05 -40.42
C ILE A 574 14.96 -24.75 -41.68
N GLY A 575 15.08 -25.72 -42.64
CA GLY A 575 15.82 -25.57 -43.90
C GLY A 575 15.16 -24.61 -44.91
N LYS A 576 13.83 -24.39 -44.84
CA LYS A 576 13.11 -23.45 -45.70
C LYS A 576 13.19 -21.97 -45.24
N LYS A 577 13.85 -21.66 -44.12
CA LYS A 577 14.10 -20.29 -43.67
C LYS A 577 15.54 -19.81 -43.89
N LYS A 578 16.34 -20.53 -44.68
CA LYS A 578 17.70 -20.15 -45.09
C LYS A 578 17.86 -20.09 -46.62
N ALA A 579 16.79 -19.96 -47.38
CA ALA A 579 16.82 -19.61 -48.80
C ALA A 579 15.98 -18.34 -49.01
#